data_b25f166c6981a3605bc13f03f9e7a160
#
_entry.id   b25f166c6981a3605bc13f03f9e7a160
#
_cell.length_a   1.000
_cell.length_b   1.000
_cell.length_c   1.000
_cell.angle_alpha   90.00
_cell.angle_beta   90.00
_cell.angle_gamma   90.00
#
_symmetry.space_group_name_H-M   'P 1'
#
loop_
_entity.id
_entity.type
_entity.pdbx_description
1 polymer ?
#
loop_
_entity_poly.entity_id
_entity_poly.type
_entity_poly.pdbx_seq_one_letter_code
_entity_poly.pdbx_strand_id
1 'polypeptide(L)'
;MKLKLFVTLLMAAMMLPTMGQSKFVVVKDGHFEKDGQPYYYVGTNFWYGAILGSEGQGGDRQRLCRELDLMKQIGIDNLRILVGSDGERGVTTKVEPTLQVAPGVYNDTILAGLDYLMQELGKRQMVAVLYLNNSWEWSGGYGFYLQHAGAGKAPRPNEDGYPAYMNFVAQYATNQQAHQLFYDYVRFILSRTNRYTGVAYKDDPAIMSWQIGNEPRAFSKEALPAFEQWLSEASALIRQLDPNHLSSIGSEGAWGCEGDYGCWERICADQNIDYCNIHLWPYNWSWARQDHLIDDLPQAKANTKDYIDRHLAICAKIRKPLVMEEFGYPRDDFKFALGTPTAGRDALYSYVFSLVGDNAEQGGYFAGCNFWGWGGLAQPKHAEQWQVGDDYTGDPAQEAQGLNSVFAGDGSTLQVISSQVERMKNVFKK
;
A
#
# COMPACT_ATOMS: atom_id res chain seq x y z
N MET A 1 -53.59 58.11 28.16
CA MET A 1 -53.29 57.33 26.94
C MET A 1 -51.81 57.00 26.96
N LYS A 2 -51.44 55.78 27.37
CA LYS A 2 -50.01 55.34 27.47
C LYS A 2 -49.67 54.53 26.25
N LEU A 3 -48.76 55.05 25.43
CA LEU A 3 -48.25 54.39 24.23
C LEU A 3 -47.17 53.37 24.67
N LYS A 4 -47.40 52.08 24.46
CA LYS A 4 -46.39 51.00 24.67
C LYS A 4 -45.58 50.85 23.39
N LEU A 5 -44.29 51.19 23.49
CA LEU A 5 -43.32 50.97 22.45
C LEU A 5 -42.86 49.47 22.51
N PHE A 6 -43.18 48.66 21.47
CA PHE A 6 -42.66 47.32 21.30
C PHE A 6 -41.32 47.41 20.55
N VAL A 7 -40.23 47.10 21.23
CA VAL A 7 -38.91 46.92 20.59
C VAL A 7 -38.78 45.45 20.20
N THR A 8 -38.88 45.18 18.91
CA THR A 8 -38.61 43.83 18.36
C THR A 8 -37.10 43.67 18.12
N LEU A 9 -36.45 42.89 18.96
CA LEU A 9 -35.05 42.55 18.80
C LEU A 9 -34.94 41.50 17.71
N LEU A 10 -34.42 41.88 16.52
CA LEU A 10 -34.09 40.95 15.43
C LEU A 10 -32.76 40.31 15.77
N MET A 11 -32.74 39.07 16.28
CA MET A 11 -31.55 38.25 16.36
C MET A 11 -31.19 37.78 14.94
N ALA A 12 -30.24 38.44 14.29
CA ALA A 12 -29.56 37.91 13.13
C ALA A 12 -28.67 36.75 13.58
N ALA A 13 -29.12 35.50 13.41
CA ALA A 13 -28.27 34.34 13.52
C ALA A 13 -27.24 34.41 12.38
N MET A 14 -26.01 34.81 12.71
CA MET A 14 -24.87 34.58 11.82
C MET A 14 -24.73 33.08 11.66
N MET A 15 -25.21 32.53 10.53
CA MET A 15 -24.81 31.22 10.07
C MET A 15 -23.32 31.33 9.74
N LEU A 16 -22.46 30.87 10.64
CA LEU A 16 -21.06 30.52 10.30
C LEU A 16 -21.15 29.48 9.19
N PRO A 17 -20.42 29.67 8.08
CA PRO A 17 -20.36 28.62 7.08
C PRO A 17 -19.84 27.36 7.78
N THR A 18 -20.65 26.33 7.86
CA THR A 18 -20.15 24.97 8.16
C THR A 18 -19.16 24.66 7.06
N MET A 19 -17.86 24.60 7.40
CA MET A 19 -16.86 24.05 6.50
C MET A 19 -17.38 22.67 6.13
N GLY A 20 -17.72 22.47 4.85
CA GLY A 20 -18.23 21.19 4.35
C GLY A 20 -17.25 20.10 4.74
N GLN A 21 -17.78 19.03 5.33
CA GLN A 21 -17.00 17.85 5.68
C GLN A 21 -16.28 17.32 4.43
N SER A 22 -14.97 17.10 4.51
CA SER A 22 -14.20 16.54 3.39
C SER A 22 -14.74 15.16 3.05
N LYS A 23 -14.99 14.91 1.77
CA LYS A 23 -15.32 13.57 1.28
C LYS A 23 -14.08 12.65 1.15
N PHE A 24 -12.89 13.22 1.30
CA PHE A 24 -11.61 12.53 1.21
C PHE A 24 -11.08 12.19 2.60
N VAL A 25 -10.24 11.16 2.68
CA VAL A 25 -9.39 10.96 3.86
C VAL A 25 -8.37 12.09 3.91
N VAL A 26 -8.21 12.71 5.06
CA VAL A 26 -7.28 13.83 5.27
C VAL A 26 -6.39 13.57 6.48
N VAL A 27 -5.26 14.27 6.58
CA VAL A 27 -4.45 14.35 7.80
C VAL A 27 -4.79 15.65 8.52
N LYS A 28 -5.19 15.52 9.78
CA LYS A 28 -5.49 16.64 10.66
C LYS A 28 -4.81 16.43 12.01
N ASP A 29 -4.02 17.39 12.45
CA ASP A 29 -3.26 17.34 13.69
C ASP A 29 -2.38 16.08 13.84
N GLY A 30 -1.90 15.52 12.71
CA GLY A 30 -1.05 14.34 12.67
C GLY A 30 -1.82 13.00 12.69
N HIS A 31 -3.13 13.01 12.49
CA HIS A 31 -3.98 11.81 12.48
C HIS A 31 -4.86 11.78 11.23
N PHE A 32 -5.25 10.59 10.79
CA PHE A 32 -6.23 10.46 9.71
C PHE A 32 -7.64 10.80 10.19
N GLU A 33 -8.37 11.48 9.32
CA GLU A 33 -9.80 11.74 9.44
C GLU A 33 -10.50 11.30 8.16
N LYS A 34 -11.59 10.53 8.30
CA LYS A 34 -12.48 10.10 7.22
C LYS A 34 -13.91 10.47 7.59
N ASP A 35 -14.61 11.14 6.69
CA ASP A 35 -15.98 11.60 6.95
C ASP A 35 -16.11 12.42 8.25
N GLY A 36 -15.08 13.23 8.57
CA GLY A 36 -15.03 14.06 9.77
C GLY A 36 -14.87 13.29 11.09
N GLN A 37 -14.49 12.02 11.02
CA GLN A 37 -14.24 11.17 12.18
C GLN A 37 -12.78 10.65 12.13
N PRO A 38 -12.14 10.45 13.30
CA PRO A 38 -10.84 9.81 13.35
C PRO A 38 -10.86 8.45 12.63
N TYR A 39 -9.85 8.20 11.80
CA TYR A 39 -9.77 6.99 10.99
C TYR A 39 -8.52 6.18 11.34
N TYR A 40 -8.73 5.04 11.96
CA TYR A 40 -7.73 4.02 12.25
C TYR A 40 -8.18 2.71 11.61
N TYR A 41 -7.27 1.97 11.01
CA TYR A 41 -7.69 0.82 10.22
C TYR A 41 -6.73 -0.37 10.28
N VAL A 42 -7.29 -1.54 9.98
CA VAL A 42 -6.56 -2.71 9.50
C VAL A 42 -6.99 -2.93 8.06
N GLY A 43 -6.03 -2.88 7.16
CA GLY A 43 -6.23 -3.12 5.74
C GLY A 43 -5.44 -4.32 5.25
N THR A 44 -5.41 -4.51 3.94
CA THR A 44 -4.64 -5.58 3.31
C THR A 44 -4.02 -5.14 2.00
N ASN A 45 -2.95 -5.82 1.59
CA ASN A 45 -2.43 -5.73 0.24
C ASN A 45 -3.28 -6.60 -0.69
N PHE A 46 -3.80 -5.98 -1.75
CA PHE A 46 -4.63 -6.59 -2.78
C PHE A 46 -4.10 -6.19 -4.16
N TRP A 47 -2.80 -6.44 -4.37
CA TRP A 47 -2.04 -5.92 -5.51
C TRP A 47 -2.67 -6.27 -6.86
N TYR A 48 -3.30 -7.44 -6.98
CA TYR A 48 -3.89 -7.93 -8.24
C TYR A 48 -5.32 -7.44 -8.51
N GLY A 49 -5.87 -6.55 -7.69
CA GLY A 49 -7.25 -6.11 -7.78
C GLY A 49 -7.66 -5.52 -9.13
N ALA A 50 -6.76 -4.74 -9.77
CA ALA A 50 -7.00 -4.18 -11.11
C ALA A 50 -7.09 -5.28 -12.19
N ILE A 51 -6.25 -6.31 -12.10
CA ILE A 51 -6.27 -7.46 -13.03
C ILE A 51 -7.59 -8.22 -12.84
N LEU A 52 -7.95 -8.52 -11.60
CA LEU A 52 -9.18 -9.26 -11.28
C LEU A 52 -10.44 -8.50 -11.74
N GLY A 53 -10.43 -7.14 -11.68
CA GLY A 53 -11.49 -6.26 -12.17
C GLY A 53 -11.58 -6.16 -13.70
N SER A 54 -10.60 -6.68 -14.45
CA SER A 54 -10.57 -6.61 -15.90
C SER A 54 -11.49 -7.63 -16.58
N GLU A 55 -11.72 -7.45 -17.88
CA GLU A 55 -12.42 -8.43 -18.75
C GLU A 55 -11.42 -9.23 -19.60
N GLY A 56 -10.13 -9.13 -19.29
CA GLY A 56 -9.06 -9.81 -20.01
C GLY A 56 -8.51 -11.02 -19.26
N GLN A 57 -7.28 -11.40 -19.64
CA GLN A 57 -6.56 -12.48 -18.98
C GLN A 57 -6.47 -12.23 -17.47
N GLY A 58 -6.83 -13.23 -16.66
CA GLY A 58 -6.81 -13.17 -15.21
C GLY A 58 -7.96 -12.38 -14.58
N GLY A 59 -8.87 -11.80 -15.39
CA GLY A 59 -10.04 -11.08 -14.88
C GLY A 59 -11.13 -12.03 -14.40
N ASP A 60 -11.71 -11.71 -13.25
CA ASP A 60 -12.90 -12.35 -12.68
C ASP A 60 -13.63 -11.35 -11.78
N ARG A 61 -14.53 -10.58 -12.37
CA ARG A 61 -15.34 -9.57 -11.66
C ARG A 61 -16.27 -10.17 -10.61
N GLN A 62 -16.71 -11.42 -10.80
CA GLN A 62 -17.56 -12.07 -9.81
C GLN A 62 -16.73 -12.44 -8.56
N ARG A 63 -15.52 -12.97 -8.77
CA ARG A 63 -14.59 -13.21 -7.68
C ARG A 63 -14.23 -11.88 -7.00
N LEU A 64 -13.88 -10.84 -7.75
CA LEU A 64 -13.58 -9.52 -7.19
C LEU A 64 -14.68 -9.04 -6.24
N CYS A 65 -15.94 -9.07 -6.66
CA CYS A 65 -17.05 -8.63 -5.82
C CYS A 65 -17.15 -9.48 -4.54
N ARG A 66 -17.01 -10.80 -4.63
CA ARG A 66 -17.04 -11.69 -3.46
C ARG A 66 -15.86 -11.46 -2.50
N GLU A 67 -14.66 -11.19 -3.04
CA GLU A 67 -13.49 -10.84 -2.22
C GLU A 67 -13.73 -9.54 -1.43
N LEU A 68 -14.23 -8.50 -2.11
CA LEU A 68 -14.53 -7.22 -1.48
C LEU A 68 -15.66 -7.35 -0.42
N ASP A 69 -16.68 -8.16 -0.70
CA ASP A 69 -17.76 -8.44 0.26
C ASP A 69 -17.23 -9.16 1.50
N LEU A 70 -16.35 -10.15 1.32
CA LEU A 70 -15.72 -10.87 2.43
C LEU A 70 -14.82 -9.93 3.27
N MET A 71 -13.96 -9.12 2.62
CA MET A 71 -13.15 -8.11 3.31
C MET A 71 -14.04 -7.15 4.12
N LYS A 72 -15.11 -6.64 3.51
CA LYS A 72 -16.06 -5.75 4.18
C LYS A 72 -16.74 -6.41 5.37
N GLN A 73 -17.12 -7.69 5.26
CA GLN A 73 -17.73 -8.47 6.33
C GLN A 73 -16.84 -8.59 7.56
N ILE A 74 -15.54 -8.79 7.38
CA ILE A 74 -14.57 -8.84 8.49
C ILE A 74 -14.08 -7.44 8.89
N GLY A 75 -14.57 -6.40 8.20
CA GLY A 75 -14.40 -5.00 8.55
C GLY A 75 -13.17 -4.32 7.96
N ILE A 76 -12.49 -4.96 7.03
CA ILE A 76 -11.43 -4.33 6.22
C ILE A 76 -12.09 -3.35 5.25
N ASP A 77 -11.60 -2.10 5.23
CA ASP A 77 -12.08 -1.05 4.33
C ASP A 77 -10.95 -0.27 3.64
N ASN A 78 -9.69 -0.68 3.84
CA ASN A 78 -8.51 -0.08 3.24
C ASN A 78 -7.71 -1.12 2.48
N LEU A 79 -7.48 -0.89 1.19
CA LEU A 79 -6.74 -1.80 0.31
C LEU A 79 -5.54 -1.09 -0.30
N ARG A 80 -4.37 -1.73 -0.23
CA ARG A 80 -3.17 -1.27 -0.95
C ARG A 80 -3.08 -2.04 -2.27
N ILE A 81 -3.02 -1.31 -3.39
CA ILE A 81 -3.28 -1.84 -4.74
C ILE A 81 -2.20 -1.37 -5.71
N LEU A 82 -1.67 -2.31 -6.50
CA LEU A 82 -0.82 -1.98 -7.65
C LEU A 82 -1.69 -1.41 -8.79
N VAL A 83 -1.35 -0.23 -9.29
CA VAL A 83 -2.02 0.35 -10.46
C VAL A 83 -1.83 -0.56 -11.67
N GLY A 84 -0.63 -1.08 -11.88
CA GLY A 84 -0.33 -2.10 -12.87
C GLY A 84 1.17 -2.36 -12.98
N SER A 85 1.51 -3.46 -13.63
CA SER A 85 2.90 -3.88 -13.84
C SER A 85 3.49 -3.31 -15.13
N ASP A 86 4.82 -3.19 -15.18
CA ASP A 86 5.58 -2.71 -16.32
C ASP A 86 6.47 -3.81 -16.91
N GLY A 87 6.69 -3.79 -18.23
CA GLY A 87 7.70 -4.59 -18.92
C GLY A 87 7.16 -5.65 -19.85
N GLU A 88 8.06 -6.52 -20.30
CA GLU A 88 7.77 -7.57 -21.28
C GLU A 88 6.79 -8.61 -20.71
N ARG A 89 5.98 -9.16 -21.61
CA ARG A 89 5.12 -10.32 -21.32
C ARG A 89 5.90 -11.62 -21.41
N GLY A 90 5.39 -12.69 -20.75
CA GLY A 90 5.99 -14.02 -20.82
C GLY A 90 7.18 -14.20 -19.88
N VAL A 91 7.37 -13.34 -18.91
CA VAL A 91 8.37 -13.49 -17.84
C VAL A 91 7.71 -14.14 -16.63
N THR A 92 8.00 -15.38 -16.35
CA THR A 92 7.29 -16.22 -15.36
C THR A 92 7.34 -15.70 -13.93
N THR A 93 8.33 -14.87 -13.60
CA THR A 93 8.51 -14.27 -12.26
C THR A 93 7.85 -12.89 -12.14
N LYS A 94 7.18 -12.41 -13.19
CA LYS A 94 6.55 -11.08 -13.22
C LYS A 94 5.05 -11.17 -13.24
N VAL A 95 4.43 -10.12 -12.73
CA VAL A 95 2.98 -9.96 -12.79
C VAL A 95 2.51 -9.83 -14.25
N GLU A 96 1.61 -10.70 -14.65
CA GLU A 96 0.89 -10.66 -15.92
C GLU A 96 -0.63 -10.66 -15.69
N PRO A 97 -1.40 -10.03 -16.57
CA PRO A 97 -1.00 -9.24 -17.74
C PRO A 97 -0.37 -7.90 -17.36
N THR A 98 0.57 -7.44 -18.18
CA THR A 98 1.30 -6.18 -17.99
C THR A 98 0.42 -4.98 -18.37
N LEU A 99 0.46 -3.92 -17.56
CA LEU A 99 -0.18 -2.64 -17.87
C LEU A 99 0.60 -1.86 -18.91
N GLN A 100 1.91 -1.70 -18.73
CA GLN A 100 2.76 -0.88 -19.59
C GLN A 100 3.87 -1.73 -20.21
N VAL A 101 3.74 -2.10 -21.51
CA VAL A 101 4.73 -2.93 -22.21
C VAL A 101 5.90 -2.13 -22.77
N ALA A 102 5.70 -0.85 -23.01
CA ALA A 102 6.69 0.16 -23.35
C ALA A 102 6.22 1.51 -22.84
N PRO A 103 7.10 2.50 -22.58
CA PRO A 103 6.69 3.81 -22.08
C PRO A 103 5.59 4.43 -22.95
N GLY A 104 4.47 4.78 -22.30
CA GLY A 104 3.30 5.36 -22.96
C GLY A 104 2.42 4.35 -23.72
N VAL A 105 2.73 3.06 -23.71
CA VAL A 105 1.91 2.00 -24.36
C VAL A 105 1.18 1.19 -23.29
N TYR A 106 -0.08 1.53 -23.07
CA TYR A 106 -0.87 1.00 -21.96
C TYR A 106 -1.89 -0.06 -22.41
N ASN A 107 -2.08 -1.05 -21.55
CA ASN A 107 -3.12 -2.06 -21.70
C ASN A 107 -4.47 -1.51 -21.18
N ASP A 108 -5.34 -1.08 -22.10
CA ASP A 108 -6.64 -0.50 -21.76
C ASP A 108 -7.56 -1.46 -21.00
N THR A 109 -7.36 -2.77 -21.15
CA THR A 109 -8.12 -3.79 -20.40
C THR A 109 -7.81 -3.74 -18.92
N ILE A 110 -6.53 -3.56 -18.52
CA ILE A 110 -6.12 -3.41 -17.13
C ILE A 110 -6.60 -2.07 -16.57
N LEU A 111 -6.49 -0.99 -17.34
CA LEU A 111 -7.04 0.31 -16.95
C LEU A 111 -8.55 0.25 -16.72
N ALA A 112 -9.30 -0.48 -17.57
CA ALA A 112 -10.71 -0.74 -17.34
C ALA A 112 -10.97 -1.55 -16.08
N GLY A 113 -10.09 -2.51 -15.77
CA GLY A 113 -10.15 -3.29 -14.55
C GLY A 113 -9.94 -2.45 -13.30
N LEU A 114 -8.98 -1.52 -13.33
CA LEU A 114 -8.77 -0.55 -12.24
C LEU A 114 -9.99 0.35 -12.07
N ASP A 115 -10.57 0.88 -13.15
CA ASP A 115 -11.80 1.68 -13.10
C ASP A 115 -12.96 0.90 -12.46
N TYR A 116 -13.12 -0.38 -12.83
CA TYR A 116 -14.17 -1.24 -12.27
C TYR A 116 -13.93 -1.51 -10.78
N LEU A 117 -12.69 -1.80 -10.39
CA LEU A 117 -12.31 -1.96 -8.98
C LEU A 117 -12.65 -0.70 -8.17
N MET A 118 -12.28 0.49 -8.65
CA MET A 118 -12.57 1.75 -7.96
C MET A 118 -14.08 1.99 -7.80
N GLN A 119 -14.88 1.68 -8.83
CA GLN A 119 -16.34 1.72 -8.71
C GLN A 119 -16.86 0.76 -7.61
N GLU A 120 -16.35 -0.47 -7.55
CA GLU A 120 -16.78 -1.48 -6.57
C GLU A 120 -16.35 -1.14 -5.15
N LEU A 121 -15.18 -0.49 -4.97
CA LEU A 121 -14.74 0.06 -3.67
C LEU A 121 -15.67 1.19 -3.22
N GLY A 122 -15.97 2.14 -4.10
CA GLY A 122 -16.88 3.25 -3.79
C GLY A 122 -18.27 2.77 -3.36
N LYS A 123 -18.85 1.77 -4.04
CA LYS A 123 -20.14 1.14 -3.65
C LYS A 123 -20.12 0.57 -2.23
N ARG A 124 -18.94 0.11 -1.76
CA ARG A 124 -18.75 -0.51 -0.44
C ARG A 124 -18.21 0.46 0.61
N GLN A 125 -17.99 1.72 0.26
CA GLN A 125 -17.36 2.72 1.14
C GLN A 125 -15.96 2.28 1.62
N MET A 126 -15.24 1.56 0.75
CA MET A 126 -13.84 1.16 0.93
C MET A 126 -12.94 2.17 0.23
N VAL A 127 -11.69 2.25 0.67
CA VAL A 127 -10.69 3.13 0.08
C VAL A 127 -9.46 2.36 -0.40
N ALA A 128 -8.81 2.92 -1.43
CA ALA A 128 -7.59 2.37 -2.00
C ALA A 128 -6.39 3.29 -1.74
N VAL A 129 -5.25 2.68 -1.43
CA VAL A 129 -3.92 3.26 -1.55
C VAL A 129 -3.33 2.70 -2.85
N LEU A 130 -3.09 3.58 -3.83
CA LEU A 130 -2.67 3.20 -5.19
C LEU A 130 -1.17 3.45 -5.36
N TYR A 131 -0.35 2.40 -5.49
CA TYR A 131 1.07 2.57 -5.75
C TYR A 131 1.41 2.46 -7.24
N LEU A 132 2.28 3.39 -7.71
CA LEU A 132 2.51 3.73 -9.11
C LEU A 132 3.71 3.03 -9.71
N ASN A 133 4.69 2.65 -8.90
CA ASN A 133 5.99 2.11 -9.33
C ASN A 133 6.40 0.95 -8.42
N ASN A 134 7.51 0.30 -8.73
CA ASN A 134 8.14 -0.71 -7.89
C ASN A 134 9.66 -0.63 -8.00
N SER A 135 10.38 -0.77 -6.92
CA SER A 135 11.82 -0.92 -7.00
C SER A 135 12.25 -2.34 -7.39
N TRP A 136 11.37 -3.32 -7.16
CA TRP A 136 11.60 -4.74 -7.46
C TRP A 136 11.03 -5.15 -8.83
N GLU A 137 11.65 -6.16 -9.44
CA GLU A 137 11.35 -6.54 -10.82
C GLU A 137 10.00 -7.25 -11.01
N TRP A 138 9.42 -7.82 -9.96
CA TRP A 138 8.22 -8.65 -10.08
C TRP A 138 6.99 -7.91 -10.66
N SER A 139 6.96 -6.58 -10.58
CA SER A 139 5.97 -5.77 -11.29
C SER A 139 6.60 -4.69 -12.19
N GLY A 140 7.88 -4.76 -12.51
CA GLY A 140 8.55 -3.83 -13.42
C GLY A 140 9.25 -2.68 -12.72
N GLY A 141 8.86 -1.43 -13.01
CA GLY A 141 9.37 -0.26 -12.31
C GLY A 141 10.79 0.13 -12.66
N TYR A 142 11.69 0.25 -11.68
CA TYR A 142 13.04 0.80 -11.88
C TYR A 142 13.79 0.18 -13.04
N GLY A 143 13.82 -1.16 -13.12
CA GLY A 143 14.47 -1.87 -14.21
C GLY A 143 13.88 -1.54 -15.57
N PHE A 144 12.55 -1.43 -15.66
CA PHE A 144 11.84 -1.08 -16.88
C PHE A 144 12.20 0.35 -17.35
N TYR A 145 12.13 1.34 -16.46
CA TYR A 145 12.42 2.73 -16.84
C TYR A 145 13.90 2.92 -17.21
N LEU A 146 14.83 2.29 -16.48
CA LEU A 146 16.26 2.32 -16.81
C LEU A 146 16.55 1.70 -18.17
N GLN A 147 15.97 0.53 -18.48
CA GLN A 147 16.13 -0.12 -19.77
C GLN A 147 15.66 0.79 -20.90
N HIS A 148 14.52 1.43 -20.78
CA HIS A 148 13.97 2.36 -21.77
C HIS A 148 14.66 3.73 -21.78
N ALA A 149 15.38 4.08 -20.73
CA ALA A 149 16.29 5.23 -20.69
C ALA A 149 17.67 4.95 -21.28
N GLY A 150 17.88 3.77 -21.86
CA GLY A 150 19.13 3.41 -22.54
C GLY A 150 20.26 2.89 -21.62
N ALA A 151 19.95 2.54 -20.36
CA ALA A 151 20.95 1.99 -19.43
C ALA A 151 21.34 0.53 -19.73
N GLY A 152 20.69 -0.11 -20.70
CA GLY A 152 20.86 -1.51 -21.05
C GLY A 152 19.71 -2.39 -20.56
N LYS A 153 19.81 -3.70 -20.84
CA LYS A 153 18.79 -4.68 -20.41
C LYS A 153 18.82 -4.86 -18.89
N ALA A 154 17.69 -4.74 -18.24
CA ALA A 154 17.58 -5.01 -16.81
C ALA A 154 17.83 -6.49 -16.50
N PRO A 155 18.70 -6.82 -15.53
CA PRO A 155 18.89 -8.19 -15.06
C PRO A 155 17.58 -8.77 -14.50
N ARG A 156 17.46 -10.09 -14.56
CA ARG A 156 16.34 -10.84 -13.98
C ARG A 156 16.83 -11.59 -12.74
N PRO A 157 16.31 -11.35 -11.54
CA PRO A 157 16.81 -11.99 -10.31
C PRO A 157 16.84 -13.52 -10.35
N ASN A 158 15.87 -14.16 -11.02
CA ASN A 158 15.82 -15.62 -11.16
C ASN A 158 16.87 -16.19 -12.13
N GLU A 159 17.42 -15.38 -13.04
CA GLU A 159 18.44 -15.77 -14.03
C GLU A 159 19.83 -15.25 -13.60
N ASP A 160 19.91 -13.98 -13.21
CA ASP A 160 21.16 -13.24 -12.98
C ASP A 160 21.46 -13.04 -11.49
N GLY A 161 20.50 -13.33 -10.59
CA GLY A 161 20.56 -13.12 -9.15
C GLY A 161 20.21 -11.71 -8.71
N TYR A 162 19.68 -11.58 -7.47
CA TYR A 162 19.32 -10.28 -6.86
C TYR A 162 20.48 -9.27 -6.81
N PRO A 163 21.76 -9.67 -6.52
CA PRO A 163 22.86 -8.69 -6.52
C PRO A 163 23.06 -7.99 -7.87
N ALA A 164 22.92 -8.72 -9.00
CA ALA A 164 23.03 -8.13 -10.32
C ALA A 164 21.90 -7.11 -10.59
N TYR A 165 20.67 -7.47 -10.22
CA TYR A 165 19.52 -6.57 -10.32
C TYR A 165 19.70 -5.33 -9.45
N MET A 166 20.03 -5.48 -8.18
CA MET A 166 20.21 -4.36 -7.24
C MET A 166 21.29 -3.39 -7.70
N ASN A 167 22.44 -3.90 -8.18
CA ASN A 167 23.51 -3.08 -8.75
C ASN A 167 23.03 -2.30 -9.98
N PHE A 168 22.21 -2.90 -10.83
CA PHE A 168 21.68 -2.24 -12.02
C PHE A 168 20.68 -1.14 -11.63
N VAL A 169 19.72 -1.42 -10.75
CA VAL A 169 18.67 -0.45 -10.38
C VAL A 169 19.14 0.66 -9.45
N ALA A 170 20.31 0.54 -8.82
CA ALA A 170 20.94 1.62 -8.07
C ALA A 170 21.19 2.89 -8.93
N GLN A 171 21.31 2.73 -10.26
CA GLN A 171 21.43 3.86 -11.20
C GLN A 171 20.13 4.68 -11.30
N TYR A 172 19.01 4.15 -10.87
CA TYR A 172 17.71 4.82 -11.02
C TYR A 172 17.69 6.17 -10.30
N ALA A 173 18.23 6.27 -9.11
CA ALA A 173 18.23 7.50 -8.31
C ALA A 173 18.84 8.72 -9.04
N THR A 174 19.77 8.51 -9.97
CA THR A 174 20.46 9.57 -10.72
C THR A 174 20.05 9.67 -12.19
N ASN A 175 19.19 8.77 -12.68
CA ASN A 175 18.86 8.70 -14.11
C ASN A 175 17.64 9.59 -14.44
N GLN A 176 17.91 10.82 -14.85
CA GLN A 176 16.87 11.82 -15.17
C GLN A 176 15.91 11.37 -16.30
N GLN A 177 16.41 10.59 -17.28
CA GLN A 177 15.57 10.11 -18.37
C GLN A 177 14.60 9.03 -17.88
N ALA A 178 15.05 8.14 -16.99
CA ALA A 178 14.16 7.16 -16.34
C ALA A 178 13.10 7.85 -15.47
N HIS A 179 13.47 8.91 -14.72
CA HIS A 179 12.52 9.72 -13.96
C HIS A 179 11.48 10.37 -14.87
N GLN A 180 11.89 10.94 -16.02
CA GLN A 180 10.94 11.57 -16.94
C GLN A 180 9.93 10.58 -17.48
N LEU A 181 10.34 9.36 -17.86
CA LEU A 181 9.43 8.30 -18.29
C LEU A 181 8.42 7.93 -17.18
N PHE A 182 8.87 7.85 -15.93
CA PHE A 182 7.99 7.65 -14.79
C PHE A 182 7.04 8.83 -14.58
N TYR A 183 7.51 10.07 -14.66
CA TYR A 183 6.64 11.25 -14.51
C TYR A 183 5.58 11.35 -15.60
N ASP A 184 5.86 10.92 -16.82
CA ASP A 184 4.87 10.86 -17.90
C ASP A 184 3.78 9.81 -17.60
N TYR A 185 4.16 8.67 -17.05
CA TYR A 185 3.23 7.66 -16.54
C TYR A 185 2.37 8.21 -15.38
N VAL A 186 2.96 8.89 -14.41
CA VAL A 186 2.23 9.53 -13.30
C VAL A 186 1.17 10.50 -13.84
N ARG A 187 1.56 11.38 -14.79
CA ARG A 187 0.61 12.32 -15.42
C ARG A 187 -0.55 11.60 -16.10
N PHE A 188 -0.25 10.53 -16.81
CA PHE A 188 -1.27 9.72 -17.48
C PHE A 188 -2.27 9.12 -16.50
N ILE A 189 -1.80 8.46 -15.44
CA ILE A 189 -2.67 7.80 -14.46
C ILE A 189 -3.50 8.82 -13.66
N LEU A 190 -2.88 9.87 -13.15
CA LEU A 190 -3.59 10.85 -12.30
C LEU A 190 -4.59 11.71 -13.09
N SER A 191 -4.41 11.86 -14.40
CA SER A 191 -5.38 12.56 -15.25
C SER A 191 -6.59 11.71 -15.67
N ARG A 192 -6.64 10.44 -15.25
CA ARG A 192 -7.67 9.49 -15.68
C ARG A 192 -9.06 9.89 -15.17
N THR A 193 -10.06 9.66 -15.99
CA THR A 193 -11.47 9.64 -15.62
C THR A 193 -11.97 8.21 -15.65
N ASN A 194 -12.57 7.74 -14.55
CA ASN A 194 -13.13 6.40 -14.45
C ASN A 194 -14.26 6.21 -15.47
N ARG A 195 -14.14 5.21 -16.34
CA ARG A 195 -15.09 4.97 -17.44
C ARG A 195 -16.48 4.50 -16.98
N TYR A 196 -16.58 3.92 -15.77
CA TYR A 196 -17.85 3.40 -15.25
C TYR A 196 -18.59 4.44 -14.41
N THR A 197 -17.88 5.31 -13.70
CA THR A 197 -18.48 6.33 -12.84
C THR A 197 -18.52 7.72 -13.47
N GLY A 198 -17.68 7.98 -14.47
CA GLY A 198 -17.47 9.31 -15.05
C GLY A 198 -16.74 10.30 -14.13
N VAL A 199 -16.25 9.84 -12.96
CA VAL A 199 -15.54 10.67 -11.99
C VAL A 199 -14.05 10.69 -12.33
N ALA A 200 -13.43 11.87 -12.34
CA ALA A 200 -11.98 11.97 -12.47
C ALA A 200 -11.32 11.37 -11.21
N TYR A 201 -10.19 10.65 -11.37
CA TYR A 201 -9.52 10.00 -10.24
C TYR A 201 -9.19 10.96 -9.11
N LYS A 202 -8.72 12.17 -9.44
CA LYS A 202 -8.47 13.22 -8.43
C LYS A 202 -9.71 13.68 -7.64
N ASP A 203 -10.91 13.29 -8.07
CA ASP A 203 -12.18 13.65 -7.44
C ASP A 203 -12.91 12.42 -6.83
N ASP A 204 -12.30 11.23 -6.93
CA ASP A 204 -12.89 9.97 -6.46
C ASP A 204 -12.56 9.70 -4.98
N PRO A 205 -13.53 9.80 -4.06
CA PRO A 205 -13.28 9.58 -2.63
C PRO A 205 -12.94 8.13 -2.27
N ALA A 206 -13.04 7.18 -3.20
CA ALA A 206 -12.56 5.82 -3.00
C ALA A 206 -11.03 5.72 -3.12
N ILE A 207 -10.34 6.74 -3.62
CA ILE A 207 -8.88 6.86 -3.50
C ILE A 207 -8.56 7.54 -2.18
N MET A 208 -7.75 6.89 -1.34
CA MET A 208 -7.21 7.51 -0.14
C MET A 208 -5.89 8.22 -0.44
N SER A 209 -5.01 7.54 -1.14
CA SER A 209 -3.64 8.01 -1.33
C SER A 209 -3.02 7.51 -2.62
N TRP A 210 -2.16 8.34 -3.19
CA TRP A 210 -1.18 7.96 -4.20
C TRP A 210 0.15 7.62 -3.52
N GLN A 211 0.75 6.50 -3.90
CA GLN A 211 2.10 6.13 -3.48
C GLN A 211 3.07 6.19 -4.65
N ILE A 212 4.25 6.76 -4.41
CA ILE A 212 5.29 6.85 -5.43
C ILE A 212 5.66 5.47 -5.94
N GLY A 213 5.77 4.49 -5.04
CA GLY A 213 6.04 3.12 -5.47
C GLY A 213 5.87 2.07 -4.36
N ASN A 214 6.10 0.83 -4.74
CA ASN A 214 6.35 -0.26 -3.81
C ASN A 214 7.83 -0.28 -3.46
N GLU A 215 8.12 -0.12 -2.19
CA GLU A 215 9.47 -0.20 -1.61
C GLU A 215 10.52 0.62 -2.37
N PRO A 216 10.30 1.93 -2.63
CA PRO A 216 11.34 2.78 -3.18
C PRO A 216 12.61 2.68 -2.36
N ARG A 217 13.75 2.41 -3.03
CA ARG A 217 15.03 2.14 -2.39
C ARG A 217 16.16 2.79 -3.15
N ALA A 218 17.17 3.27 -2.41
CA ALA A 218 18.37 3.86 -3.00
C ALA A 218 19.34 2.83 -3.57
N PHE A 219 19.36 1.61 -3.02
CA PHE A 219 20.27 0.50 -3.34
C PHE A 219 21.76 0.79 -3.15
N SER A 220 22.13 2.00 -2.71
CA SER A 220 23.47 2.34 -2.25
C SER A 220 23.44 3.58 -1.36
N LYS A 221 24.40 3.71 -0.45
CA LYS A 221 24.51 4.90 0.42
C LYS A 221 24.89 6.16 -0.37
N GLU A 222 25.67 5.99 -1.41
CA GLU A 222 26.11 7.10 -2.29
C GLU A 222 24.93 7.69 -3.05
N ALA A 223 23.90 6.89 -3.34
CA ALA A 223 22.71 7.31 -4.06
C ALA A 223 21.69 8.05 -3.17
N LEU A 224 21.80 8.02 -1.82
CA LEU A 224 20.81 8.59 -0.92
C LEU A 224 20.47 10.06 -1.23
N PRO A 225 21.41 10.99 -1.48
CA PRO A 225 21.02 12.37 -1.78
C PRO A 225 20.18 12.52 -3.05
N ALA A 226 20.53 11.78 -4.11
CA ALA A 226 19.77 11.79 -5.36
C ALA A 226 18.41 11.08 -5.20
N PHE A 227 18.34 10.06 -4.39
CA PHE A 227 17.11 9.36 -4.04
C PHE A 227 16.13 10.25 -3.27
N GLU A 228 16.61 11.00 -2.26
CA GLU A 228 15.81 12.01 -1.54
C GLU A 228 15.26 13.06 -2.51
N GLN A 229 16.11 13.58 -3.41
CA GLN A 229 15.70 14.56 -4.41
C GLN A 229 14.61 14.01 -5.35
N TRP A 230 14.80 12.79 -5.88
CA TRP A 230 13.83 12.17 -6.76
C TRP A 230 12.47 11.97 -6.07
N LEU A 231 12.45 11.52 -4.82
CA LEU A 231 11.19 11.35 -4.06
C LEU A 231 10.50 12.69 -3.82
N SER A 232 11.25 13.75 -3.54
CA SER A 232 10.69 15.10 -3.38
C SER A 232 10.08 15.61 -4.70
N GLU A 233 10.78 15.42 -5.83
CA GLU A 233 10.26 15.80 -7.16
C GLU A 233 9.00 15.00 -7.53
N ALA A 234 9.00 13.69 -7.31
CA ALA A 234 7.86 12.82 -7.58
C ALA A 234 6.64 13.18 -6.72
N SER A 235 6.83 13.43 -5.43
CA SER A 235 5.74 13.84 -4.53
C SER A 235 5.19 15.22 -4.87
N ALA A 236 6.05 16.17 -5.28
CA ALA A 236 5.63 17.48 -5.74
C ALA A 236 4.79 17.38 -7.03
N LEU A 237 5.16 16.51 -7.98
CA LEU A 237 4.38 16.27 -9.18
C LEU A 237 3.00 15.68 -8.85
N ILE A 238 2.93 14.69 -7.95
CA ILE A 238 1.66 14.09 -7.51
C ILE A 238 0.77 15.18 -6.90
N ARG A 239 1.30 15.99 -5.97
CA ARG A 239 0.57 17.08 -5.31
C ARG A 239 0.08 18.13 -6.31
N GLN A 240 0.86 18.44 -7.34
CA GLN A 240 0.46 19.37 -8.40
C GLN A 240 -0.71 18.84 -9.23
N LEU A 241 -0.73 17.53 -9.52
CA LEU A 241 -1.75 16.90 -10.35
C LEU A 241 -3.02 16.60 -9.54
N ASP A 242 -2.87 16.27 -8.28
CA ASP A 242 -3.96 15.90 -7.37
C ASP A 242 -3.77 16.55 -6.00
N PRO A 243 -4.42 17.69 -5.75
CA PRO A 243 -4.37 18.36 -4.45
C PRO A 243 -5.33 17.76 -3.41
N ASN A 244 -6.19 16.83 -3.78
CA ASN A 244 -7.28 16.31 -2.94
C ASN A 244 -6.87 15.09 -2.13
N HIS A 245 -6.09 14.18 -2.72
CA HIS A 245 -5.72 12.93 -2.08
C HIS A 245 -4.40 13.03 -1.33
N LEU A 246 -4.23 12.12 -0.39
CA LEU A 246 -2.97 11.97 0.34
C LEU A 246 -1.87 11.45 -0.59
N SER A 247 -0.63 11.73 -0.23
CA SER A 247 0.56 11.22 -0.90
C SER A 247 1.50 10.59 0.11
N SER A 248 2.09 9.46 -0.25
CA SER A 248 3.11 8.77 0.54
C SER A 248 4.15 8.09 -0.33
N ILE A 249 5.19 7.56 0.30
CA ILE A 249 6.33 6.99 -0.42
C ILE A 249 6.06 5.53 -0.82
N GLY A 250 5.49 4.72 0.10
CA GLY A 250 5.41 3.27 0.02
C GLY A 250 6.71 2.57 0.45
N SER A 251 7.45 3.19 1.38
CA SER A 251 8.80 2.77 1.79
C SER A 251 8.79 1.66 2.84
N GLU A 252 9.82 0.81 2.81
CA GLU A 252 10.13 -0.13 3.88
C GLU A 252 10.48 0.57 5.22
N GLY A 253 10.71 1.89 5.21
CA GLY A 253 11.28 2.62 6.33
C GLY A 253 12.79 2.84 6.16
N ALA A 254 13.55 2.74 7.24
CA ALA A 254 15.01 2.90 7.20
C ALA A 254 15.72 1.89 6.27
N TRP A 255 15.15 0.70 6.04
CA TRP A 255 15.68 -0.26 5.06
C TRP A 255 15.72 0.31 3.64
N GLY A 256 14.69 1.03 3.20
CA GLY A 256 14.69 1.73 1.91
C GLY A 256 15.75 2.84 1.80
N CYS A 257 16.27 3.30 2.94
CA CYS A 257 17.33 4.31 3.07
C CYS A 257 18.67 3.70 3.52
N GLU A 258 18.97 2.45 3.16
CA GLU A 258 20.23 1.76 3.48
C GLU A 258 20.56 1.78 5.01
N GLY A 259 19.53 1.77 5.86
CA GLY A 259 19.65 1.82 7.32
C GLY A 259 19.77 3.24 7.89
N ASP A 260 19.70 4.29 7.07
CA ASP A 260 19.79 5.69 7.51
C ASP A 260 18.41 6.23 7.92
N TYR A 261 18.13 6.25 9.23
CA TYR A 261 16.91 6.84 9.80
C TYR A 261 16.83 8.34 9.59
N GLY A 262 17.96 9.04 9.50
CA GLY A 262 17.97 10.49 9.21
C GLY A 262 17.54 10.80 7.79
N CYS A 263 17.94 9.98 6.81
CA CYS A 263 17.46 10.05 5.44
C CYS A 263 15.93 9.82 5.40
N TRP A 264 15.45 8.75 6.04
CA TRP A 264 14.01 8.46 6.09
C TRP A 264 13.21 9.58 6.77
N GLU A 265 13.74 10.20 7.85
CA GLU A 265 13.12 11.36 8.49
C GLU A 265 13.00 12.53 7.52
N ARG A 266 14.06 12.89 6.78
CA ARG A 266 14.03 14.01 5.82
C ARG A 266 13.03 13.78 4.70
N ILE A 267 12.98 12.56 4.16
CA ILE A 267 11.99 12.18 3.13
C ILE A 267 10.57 12.32 3.70
N CYS A 268 10.30 11.74 4.86
CA CYS A 268 8.98 11.81 5.49
C CYS A 268 8.58 13.23 5.90
N ALA A 269 9.54 14.11 6.19
CA ALA A 269 9.30 15.51 6.52
C ALA A 269 8.94 16.39 5.32
N ASP A 270 9.12 15.91 4.06
CA ASP A 270 8.73 16.65 2.85
C ASP A 270 7.27 17.09 2.94
N GLN A 271 7.00 18.34 2.57
CA GLN A 271 5.67 18.95 2.67
C GLN A 271 4.60 18.28 1.77
N ASN A 272 5.02 17.57 0.72
CA ASN A 272 4.14 16.87 -0.20
C ASN A 272 3.85 15.42 0.22
N ILE A 273 4.49 14.93 1.28
CA ILE A 273 4.26 13.62 1.88
C ILE A 273 3.35 13.79 3.09
N ASP A 274 2.18 13.18 3.09
CA ASP A 274 1.17 13.38 4.15
C ASP A 274 1.35 12.41 5.32
N TYR A 275 1.85 11.21 5.08
CA TYR A 275 2.06 10.18 6.09
C TYR A 275 3.25 9.28 5.77
N CYS A 276 3.77 8.62 6.78
CA CYS A 276 4.96 7.79 6.73
C CYS A 276 4.60 6.32 6.57
N ASN A 277 5.47 5.56 5.91
CA ASN A 277 5.30 4.13 5.68
C ASN A 277 6.46 3.34 6.23
N ILE A 278 6.17 2.14 6.75
CA ILE A 278 7.15 1.09 7.02
C ILE A 278 6.61 -0.26 6.56
N HIS A 279 7.52 -1.17 6.21
CA HIS A 279 7.23 -2.58 5.99
C HIS A 279 7.95 -3.42 7.03
N LEU A 280 7.55 -4.67 7.20
CA LEU A 280 8.10 -5.57 8.19
C LEU A 280 8.13 -7.01 7.68
N TRP A 281 9.33 -7.50 7.38
CA TRP A 281 9.55 -8.82 6.82
C TRP A 281 10.55 -9.64 7.65
N PRO A 282 10.16 -10.18 8.83
CA PRO A 282 11.08 -10.86 9.73
C PRO A 282 11.84 -12.02 9.09
N TYR A 283 11.19 -12.81 8.24
CA TYR A 283 11.84 -13.89 7.52
C TYR A 283 12.84 -13.35 6.49
N ASN A 284 12.43 -12.44 5.62
CA ASN A 284 13.26 -11.87 4.55
C ASN A 284 14.47 -11.10 5.10
N TRP A 285 14.32 -10.50 6.30
CA TRP A 285 15.38 -9.76 6.99
C TRP A 285 16.22 -10.63 7.93
N SER A 286 16.07 -11.95 7.82
CA SER A 286 16.82 -12.92 8.64
C SER A 286 16.63 -12.77 10.16
N TRP A 287 15.47 -12.24 10.58
CA TRP A 287 15.07 -12.21 11.99
C TRP A 287 14.38 -13.51 12.42
N ALA A 288 14.00 -14.34 11.44
CA ALA A 288 13.51 -15.68 11.65
C ALA A 288 14.07 -16.60 10.56
N ARG A 289 14.48 -17.81 10.92
CA ARG A 289 15.00 -18.83 10.00
C ARG A 289 13.86 -19.69 9.48
N GLN A 290 14.00 -20.19 8.25
CA GLN A 290 12.98 -20.98 7.57
C GLN A 290 12.52 -22.20 8.35
N ASP A 291 13.44 -22.92 8.97
CA ASP A 291 13.20 -24.15 9.74
C ASP A 291 12.97 -23.94 11.23
N HIS A 292 12.93 -22.67 11.69
CA HIS A 292 12.78 -22.27 13.08
C HIS A 292 11.76 -21.14 13.27
N LEU A 293 10.76 -21.01 12.40
CA LEU A 293 9.80 -19.90 12.40
C LEU A 293 9.14 -19.69 13.76
N ILE A 294 8.78 -20.74 14.46
CA ILE A 294 8.15 -20.68 15.80
C ILE A 294 9.20 -20.34 16.88
N ASP A 295 10.36 -20.99 16.86
CA ASP A 295 11.40 -20.80 17.87
C ASP A 295 12.00 -19.40 17.83
N ASP A 296 12.10 -18.80 16.64
CA ASP A 296 12.67 -17.48 16.43
C ASP A 296 11.66 -16.34 16.67
N LEU A 297 10.37 -16.63 16.91
CA LEU A 297 9.33 -15.61 17.18
C LEU A 297 9.70 -14.61 18.28
N PRO A 298 10.29 -15.01 19.43
CA PRO A 298 10.65 -14.04 20.47
C PRO A 298 11.65 -12.99 19.97
N GLN A 299 12.66 -13.41 19.21
CA GLN A 299 13.65 -12.50 18.62
C GLN A 299 13.04 -11.64 17.50
N ALA A 300 12.24 -12.24 16.64
CA ALA A 300 11.52 -11.52 15.59
C ALA A 300 10.62 -10.41 16.18
N LYS A 301 9.89 -10.70 17.26
CA LYS A 301 9.06 -9.71 17.98
C LYS A 301 9.89 -8.60 18.63
N ALA A 302 11.04 -8.93 19.23
CA ALA A 302 11.93 -7.92 19.81
C ALA A 302 12.46 -6.96 18.74
N ASN A 303 12.94 -7.48 17.61
CA ASN A 303 13.41 -6.68 16.48
C ASN A 303 12.29 -5.84 15.88
N THR A 304 11.08 -6.42 15.76
CA THR A 304 9.86 -5.72 15.30
C THR A 304 9.57 -4.51 16.18
N LYS A 305 9.61 -4.67 17.49
CA LYS A 305 9.34 -3.57 18.41
C LYS A 305 10.37 -2.45 18.29
N ASP A 306 11.66 -2.78 18.29
CA ASP A 306 12.73 -1.78 18.13
C ASP A 306 12.57 -1.00 16.81
N TYR A 307 12.28 -1.70 15.71
CA TYR A 307 12.08 -1.09 14.41
C TYR A 307 10.89 -0.11 14.41
N ILE A 308 9.75 -0.53 14.93
CA ILE A 308 8.55 0.29 15.05
C ILE A 308 8.79 1.49 15.96
N ASP A 309 9.35 1.29 17.15
CA ASP A 309 9.55 2.36 18.14
C ASP A 309 10.44 3.48 17.58
N ARG A 310 11.50 3.14 16.86
CA ARG A 310 12.40 4.12 16.23
C ARG A 310 11.70 4.95 15.16
N HIS A 311 10.85 4.33 14.33
CA HIS A 311 10.08 5.04 13.30
C HIS A 311 8.97 5.90 13.93
N LEU A 312 8.29 5.39 14.96
CA LEU A 312 7.26 6.16 15.69
C LEU A 312 7.86 7.40 16.37
N ALA A 313 9.07 7.31 16.92
CA ALA A 313 9.74 8.47 17.51
C ALA A 313 9.97 9.59 16.47
N ILE A 314 10.32 9.22 15.24
CA ILE A 314 10.46 10.16 14.13
C ILE A 314 9.09 10.74 13.74
N CYS A 315 8.07 9.89 13.57
CA CYS A 315 6.72 10.34 13.22
C CYS A 315 6.15 11.32 14.25
N ALA A 316 6.37 11.06 15.54
CA ALA A 316 5.99 11.98 16.61
C ALA A 316 6.70 13.33 16.51
N LYS A 317 8.01 13.33 16.16
CA LYS A 317 8.81 14.56 15.97
C LYS A 317 8.29 15.40 14.80
N ILE A 318 7.98 14.75 13.66
CA ILE A 318 7.50 15.45 12.46
C ILE A 318 5.98 15.60 12.41
N ARG A 319 5.25 15.02 13.37
CA ARG A 319 3.80 15.07 13.53
C ARG A 319 3.03 14.54 12.30
N LYS A 320 3.44 13.38 11.80
CA LYS A 320 2.76 12.69 10.69
C LYS A 320 2.35 11.27 11.10
N PRO A 321 1.21 10.78 10.57
CA PRO A 321 0.78 9.40 10.80
C PRO A 321 1.81 8.39 10.30
N LEU A 322 1.95 7.26 10.99
CA LEU A 322 2.69 6.09 10.54
C LEU A 322 1.71 4.99 10.14
N VAL A 323 1.97 4.35 9.02
CA VAL A 323 1.27 3.13 8.58
C VAL A 323 2.29 2.03 8.33
N MET A 324 2.06 0.85 8.90
CA MET A 324 2.76 -0.37 8.51
C MET A 324 2.03 -0.98 7.30
N GLU A 325 2.51 -0.68 6.10
CA GLU A 325 1.79 -1.03 4.88
C GLU A 325 2.03 -2.43 4.37
N GLU A 326 3.09 -3.07 4.85
CA GLU A 326 3.33 -4.49 4.64
C GLU A 326 3.89 -5.11 5.91
N PHE A 327 3.35 -6.25 6.26
CA PHE A 327 3.97 -7.21 7.17
C PHE A 327 3.41 -8.59 6.87
N GLY A 328 4.28 -9.57 6.96
CA GLY A 328 3.92 -10.95 6.69
C GLY A 328 4.76 -11.91 7.53
N TYR A 329 4.29 -13.14 7.61
CA TYR A 329 5.03 -14.25 8.21
C TYR A 329 4.65 -15.53 7.50
N PRO A 330 5.63 -16.38 7.11
CA PRO A 330 5.35 -17.64 6.45
C PRO A 330 4.44 -18.55 7.27
N ARG A 331 3.74 -19.47 6.59
CA ARG A 331 3.04 -20.56 7.27
C ARG A 331 4.04 -21.45 8.02
N ASP A 332 3.55 -22.12 9.05
CA ASP A 332 4.36 -23.01 9.88
C ASP A 332 5.07 -24.06 9.01
N ASP A 333 6.28 -24.42 9.42
CA ASP A 333 7.18 -25.32 8.68
C ASP A 333 7.48 -24.86 7.24
N PHE A 334 7.33 -23.57 6.95
CA PHE A 334 7.51 -23.01 5.60
C PHE A 334 6.65 -23.70 4.53
N LYS A 335 5.47 -24.20 4.93
CA LYS A 335 4.47 -24.78 4.02
C LYS A 335 3.62 -23.67 3.41
N PHE A 336 3.04 -23.95 2.24
CA PHE A 336 2.22 -22.96 1.53
C PHE A 336 0.91 -23.53 0.98
N ALA A 337 0.68 -24.85 1.11
CA ALA A 337 -0.58 -25.45 0.72
C ALA A 337 -1.75 -24.96 1.58
N LEU A 338 -2.92 -24.80 0.97
CA LEU A 338 -4.15 -24.43 1.67
C LEU A 338 -4.42 -25.37 2.86
N GLY A 339 -4.83 -24.78 4.00
CA GLY A 339 -5.14 -25.51 5.21
C GLY A 339 -3.93 -25.94 6.06
N THR A 340 -2.70 -25.57 5.67
CA THR A 340 -1.53 -25.77 6.54
C THR A 340 -1.52 -24.77 7.69
N PRO A 341 -0.94 -25.12 8.87
CA PRO A 341 -1.00 -24.29 10.07
C PRO A 341 -0.40 -22.89 9.89
N THR A 342 -0.88 -21.93 10.68
CA THR A 342 -0.48 -20.52 10.68
C THR A 342 -0.18 -19.97 12.08
N ALA A 343 0.18 -20.84 13.03
CA ALA A 343 0.35 -20.43 14.44
C ALA A 343 1.45 -19.36 14.62
N GLY A 344 2.56 -19.47 13.88
CA GLY A 344 3.61 -18.45 13.87
C GLY A 344 3.13 -17.11 13.32
N ARG A 345 2.42 -17.13 12.20
CA ARG A 345 1.79 -15.95 11.59
C ARG A 345 0.80 -15.30 12.56
N ASP A 346 -0.10 -16.07 13.14
CA ASP A 346 -1.13 -15.58 14.06
C ASP A 346 -0.49 -14.92 15.29
N ALA A 347 0.60 -15.50 15.79
CA ALA A 347 1.35 -14.97 16.92
C ALA A 347 2.09 -13.66 16.58
N LEU A 348 2.66 -13.53 15.37
CA LEU A 348 3.28 -12.28 14.92
C LEU A 348 2.23 -11.20 14.62
N TYR A 349 1.15 -11.55 13.92
CA TYR A 349 0.05 -10.62 13.61
C TYR A 349 -0.59 -10.08 14.89
N SER A 350 -0.91 -10.93 15.86
CA SER A 350 -1.43 -10.50 17.16
C SER A 350 -0.48 -9.52 17.85
N TYR A 351 0.83 -9.75 17.76
CA TYR A 351 1.82 -8.87 18.34
C TYR A 351 1.91 -7.51 17.64
N VAL A 352 2.00 -7.49 16.31
CA VAL A 352 2.00 -6.25 15.53
C VAL A 352 0.71 -5.46 15.80
N PHE A 353 -0.43 -6.12 15.77
CA PHE A 353 -1.72 -5.51 16.05
C PHE A 353 -1.80 -4.93 17.46
N SER A 354 -1.18 -5.59 18.45
CA SER A 354 -1.13 -5.01 19.81
C SER A 354 -0.35 -3.70 19.83
N LEU A 355 0.80 -3.63 19.16
CA LEU A 355 1.61 -2.39 19.07
C LEU A 355 0.85 -1.25 18.37
N VAL A 356 0.13 -1.55 17.27
CA VAL A 356 -0.71 -0.57 16.56
C VAL A 356 -1.83 -0.10 17.47
N GLY A 357 -2.59 -1.02 18.06
CA GLY A 357 -3.74 -0.71 18.90
C GLY A 357 -3.39 0.04 20.17
N ASP A 358 -2.34 -0.39 20.89
CA ASP A 358 -1.87 0.26 22.11
C ASP A 358 -1.43 1.71 21.84
N ASN A 359 -0.73 1.96 20.73
CA ASN A 359 -0.31 3.29 20.33
C ASN A 359 -1.52 4.18 19.94
N ALA A 360 -2.46 3.63 19.16
CA ALA A 360 -3.67 4.35 18.75
C ALA A 360 -4.56 4.72 19.96
N GLU A 361 -4.77 3.81 20.91
CA GLU A 361 -5.54 4.06 22.13
C GLU A 361 -4.92 5.13 23.05
N GLN A 362 -3.61 5.35 22.93
CA GLN A 362 -2.88 6.42 23.63
C GLN A 362 -2.85 7.75 22.83
N GLY A 363 -3.52 7.82 21.68
CA GLY A 363 -3.50 8.99 20.81
C GLY A 363 -2.17 9.21 20.09
N GLY A 364 -1.40 8.13 19.87
CA GLY A 364 -0.14 8.17 19.16
C GLY A 364 -0.31 8.16 17.63
N TYR A 365 0.80 8.18 16.91
CA TYR A 365 0.84 8.37 15.46
C TYR A 365 0.72 7.08 14.65
N PHE A 366 0.61 5.90 15.27
CA PHE A 366 0.44 4.64 14.54
C PHE A 366 -1.02 4.50 14.06
N ALA A 367 -1.28 4.94 12.83
CA ALA A 367 -2.63 5.16 12.33
C ALA A 367 -3.28 3.93 11.67
N GLY A 368 -2.50 2.94 11.26
CA GLY A 368 -3.04 1.76 10.60
C GLY A 368 -1.99 0.76 10.16
N CYS A 369 -2.46 -0.35 9.63
CA CYS A 369 -1.60 -1.37 9.03
C CYS A 369 -2.33 -2.15 7.94
N ASN A 370 -1.55 -2.64 6.93
CA ASN A 370 -2.01 -3.53 5.87
C ASN A 370 -1.17 -4.80 5.92
N PHE A 371 -1.77 -5.94 6.19
CA PHE A 371 -1.03 -7.20 6.12
C PHE A 371 -0.75 -7.62 4.67
N TRP A 372 0.32 -8.35 4.45
CA TRP A 372 0.64 -8.97 3.18
C TRP A 372 0.30 -10.45 3.25
N GLY A 373 -0.57 -10.96 2.38
CA GLY A 373 -1.43 -10.25 1.44
C GLY A 373 -2.73 -11.04 1.34
N TRP A 374 -3.72 -10.48 0.68
CA TRP A 374 -5.03 -11.13 0.56
C TRP A 374 -5.00 -12.28 -0.44
N GLY A 375 -5.16 -13.51 0.02
CA GLY A 375 -5.36 -14.70 -0.80
C GLY A 375 -6.84 -15.00 -1.03
N GLY A 376 -7.67 -14.70 -0.02
CA GLY A 376 -9.11 -14.79 -0.07
C GLY A 376 -9.64 -16.13 -0.56
N LEU A 377 -10.41 -16.09 -1.64
CA LEU A 377 -11.07 -17.24 -2.26
C LEU A 377 -10.20 -17.96 -3.32
N ALA A 378 -8.94 -17.53 -3.51
CA ALA A 378 -8.05 -18.12 -4.50
C ALA A 378 -7.83 -19.62 -4.25
N GLN A 379 -7.69 -20.36 -5.34
CA GLN A 379 -7.34 -21.79 -5.39
C GLN A 379 -6.11 -21.95 -6.29
N PRO A 380 -4.89 -21.70 -5.76
CA PRO A 380 -3.67 -21.82 -6.57
C PRO A 380 -3.50 -23.27 -7.03
N LYS A 381 -3.24 -23.46 -8.33
CA LYS A 381 -3.02 -24.77 -8.93
C LYS A 381 -1.53 -25.17 -8.87
N HIS A 382 -0.65 -24.18 -9.00
CA HIS A 382 0.79 -24.34 -8.93
C HIS A 382 1.30 -23.62 -7.68
N ALA A 383 1.63 -24.41 -6.66
CA ALA A 383 1.92 -23.87 -5.34
C ALA A 383 3.32 -23.24 -5.23
N GLU A 384 4.30 -23.73 -5.99
CA GLU A 384 5.70 -23.23 -5.89
C GLU A 384 5.92 -21.91 -6.62
N GLN A 385 5.16 -21.69 -7.69
CA GLN A 385 5.26 -20.47 -8.50
C GLN A 385 3.98 -20.31 -9.32
N TRP A 386 3.44 -19.08 -9.36
CA TRP A 386 2.28 -18.75 -10.18
C TRP A 386 2.52 -19.02 -11.67
N GLN A 387 1.51 -19.52 -12.36
CA GLN A 387 1.52 -19.73 -13.80
C GLN A 387 0.29 -19.07 -14.43
N VAL A 388 0.41 -18.71 -15.72
CA VAL A 388 -0.69 -18.12 -16.48
C VAL A 388 -1.92 -19.04 -16.45
N GLY A 389 -3.03 -18.52 -15.94
CA GLY A 389 -4.29 -19.25 -15.75
C GLY A 389 -4.53 -19.77 -14.34
N ASP A 390 -3.59 -19.52 -13.42
CA ASP A 390 -3.83 -19.69 -11.99
C ASP A 390 -4.59 -18.49 -11.41
N ASP A 391 -5.26 -18.73 -10.29
CA ASP A 391 -5.77 -17.65 -9.46
C ASP A 391 -4.61 -16.81 -8.90
N TYR A 392 -4.79 -15.49 -8.88
CA TYR A 392 -3.87 -14.62 -8.12
C TYR A 392 -4.12 -14.79 -6.63
N THR A 393 -3.02 -14.76 -5.87
CA THR A 393 -3.00 -14.78 -4.41
C THR A 393 -2.34 -13.49 -3.88
N GLY A 394 -2.17 -13.38 -2.57
CA GLY A 394 -1.40 -12.29 -1.98
C GLY A 394 0.10 -12.38 -2.32
N ASP A 395 0.60 -13.57 -2.62
CA ASP A 395 1.99 -13.80 -3.02
C ASP A 395 2.15 -13.48 -4.50
N PRO A 396 3.11 -12.62 -4.91
CA PRO A 396 3.34 -12.30 -6.32
C PRO A 396 3.97 -13.48 -7.08
N ALA A 397 4.09 -13.34 -8.40
CA ALA A 397 4.38 -14.47 -9.30
C ALA A 397 5.69 -15.22 -9.02
N GLN A 398 6.71 -14.54 -8.45
CA GLN A 398 8.01 -15.14 -8.13
C GLN A 398 8.03 -15.92 -6.81
N GLU A 399 6.97 -15.83 -6.01
CA GLU A 399 6.91 -16.45 -4.67
C GLU A 399 6.06 -17.71 -4.66
N ALA A 400 6.25 -18.55 -3.64
CA ALA A 400 5.40 -19.70 -3.40
C ALA A 400 3.98 -19.24 -3.04
N GLN A 401 3.00 -19.75 -3.79
CA GLN A 401 1.62 -19.31 -3.73
C GLN A 401 0.90 -19.85 -2.50
N GLY A 402 0.71 -19.02 -1.50
CA GLY A 402 0.14 -19.35 -0.20
C GLY A 402 1.12 -19.19 0.97
N LEU A 403 2.39 -18.87 0.71
CA LEU A 403 3.40 -18.73 1.76
C LEU A 403 3.02 -17.62 2.76
N ASN A 404 2.70 -16.43 2.26
CA ASN A 404 2.28 -15.28 3.05
C ASN A 404 0.78 -14.94 2.91
N SER A 405 0.11 -15.46 1.90
CA SER A 405 -1.30 -15.20 1.63
C SER A 405 -2.22 -15.62 2.77
N VAL A 406 -3.20 -14.77 3.08
CA VAL A 406 -4.30 -15.05 4.01
C VAL A 406 -5.52 -15.46 3.20
N PHE A 407 -5.89 -16.73 3.30
CA PHE A 407 -7.04 -17.27 2.59
C PHE A 407 -8.32 -17.25 3.46
N ALA A 408 -9.47 -17.33 2.81
CA ALA A 408 -10.76 -17.44 3.49
C ALA A 408 -10.87 -18.66 4.42
N GLY A 409 -10.06 -19.71 4.18
CA GLY A 409 -9.97 -20.91 5.03
C GLY A 409 -9.06 -20.75 6.26
N ASP A 410 -8.28 -19.68 6.37
CA ASP A 410 -7.36 -19.44 7.49
C ASP A 410 -8.10 -18.84 8.71
N GLY A 411 -9.02 -19.62 9.28
CA GLY A 411 -9.98 -19.15 10.29
C GLY A 411 -9.32 -18.50 11.53
N SER A 412 -8.19 -19.03 12.01
CA SER A 412 -7.46 -18.45 13.15
C SER A 412 -6.85 -17.07 12.79
N THR A 413 -6.20 -16.95 11.63
CA THR A 413 -5.65 -15.67 11.14
C THR A 413 -6.76 -14.63 10.93
N LEU A 414 -7.89 -15.03 10.30
CA LEU A 414 -9.03 -14.13 10.11
C LEU A 414 -9.66 -13.68 11.44
N GLN A 415 -9.68 -14.55 12.46
CA GLN A 415 -10.12 -14.16 13.80
C GLN A 415 -9.18 -13.13 14.45
N VAL A 416 -7.89 -13.28 14.31
CA VAL A 416 -6.89 -12.30 14.78
C VAL A 416 -7.10 -10.96 14.08
N ILE A 417 -7.27 -10.95 12.76
CA ILE A 417 -7.52 -9.75 11.96
C ILE A 417 -8.83 -9.07 12.38
N SER A 418 -9.95 -9.81 12.42
CA SER A 418 -11.26 -9.23 12.75
C SER A 418 -11.32 -8.65 14.16
N SER A 419 -10.64 -9.30 15.12
CA SER A 419 -10.53 -8.79 16.49
C SER A 419 -9.79 -7.45 16.53
N GLN A 420 -8.73 -7.29 15.77
CA GLN A 420 -8.00 -6.02 15.69
C GLN A 420 -8.81 -4.94 14.95
N VAL A 421 -9.50 -5.30 13.87
CA VAL A 421 -10.41 -4.37 13.17
C VAL A 421 -11.45 -3.80 14.14
N GLU A 422 -12.06 -4.65 14.96
CA GLU A 422 -13.05 -4.21 15.95
C GLU A 422 -12.41 -3.30 17.02
N ARG A 423 -11.18 -3.63 17.47
CA ARG A 423 -10.43 -2.78 18.39
C ARG A 423 -10.18 -1.38 17.81
N MET A 424 -9.70 -1.30 16.56
CA MET A 424 -9.40 -0.01 15.89
C MET A 424 -10.65 0.84 15.70
N LYS A 425 -11.79 0.25 15.36
CA LYS A 425 -13.08 0.96 15.25
C LYS A 425 -13.58 1.55 16.56
N ASN A 426 -13.11 1.03 17.69
CA ASN A 426 -13.55 1.43 19.02
C ASN A 426 -12.57 2.35 19.76
N VAL A 427 -11.41 2.69 19.16
CA VAL A 427 -10.38 3.56 19.78
C VAL A 427 -10.97 4.85 20.36
N PHE A 428 -11.94 5.49 19.67
CA PHE A 428 -12.53 6.76 20.10
C PHE A 428 -13.97 6.64 20.60
N LYS A 429 -14.50 5.44 20.79
CA LYS A 429 -15.85 5.28 21.36
C LYS A 429 -15.83 5.23 22.90
N LYS A 430 -14.63 5.26 23.47
CA LYS A 430 -14.41 5.37 24.91
C LYS A 430 -14.15 6.84 25.27
#